data_bbc9f4ac776cc36fcb529bddc628fa53
#
_entry.id   bbc9f4ac776cc36fcb529bddc628fa53
#
_cell.length_a   1.000
_cell.length_b   1.000
_cell.length_c   1.000
_cell.angle_alpha   90.00
_cell.angle_beta   90.00
_cell.angle_gamma   90.00
#
_symmetry.space_group_name_H-M   'P 1'
#
loop_
_entity.id
_entity.type
_entity.pdbx_description
1 polymer ?
#
loop_
_entity_poly.entity_id
_entity_poly.type
_entity_poly.pdbx_seq_one_letter_code
_entity_poly.pdbx_strand_id
1 'polypeptide(L)'
;MFKKAVMFIMFVSCCVAFWGCNKKEQQQTQVNIPLVNATKAINLDVPWEKEYPAQVAGSLEVEVRAQVGGILKERLYNEGQFVKKDDVLFTIDPQEYQIALERAQASLEQVNTEVDRTRRDYERMKSLISDNAVSQKDYDDSLSAYEKAQADYKAAKAVVDDAKRNLGYAKVKAPIAGIARKENHSVGSLISLTGDNSLLTTMVQINPLHINFSIPSQQMTNLKNNIESDRMAINGKIIVDVLVNDKVYPQPGKIIFFDSAEDPQTSAFAAKAEVENPDDKRDLNPGQFVKVKLKGITFKNAVLIPQSSLVESPNGTIVYVVNTSSNNVVEAVPVSADIVDSVAVIYSGLKGDETVISGGSLKVKPGIPVKFELKNISLPEEFKQAYVEKYGQEPQQEENKQEEVQQENNQQQDNNAEQEKQQEQVTDNSQTK
;
A
#
# COMPACT_ATOMS: atom_id res chain seq x y z
N MET A 1 65.86 19.32 -85.08
CA MET A 1 66.39 19.10 -83.73
C MET A 1 65.81 20.10 -82.68
N PHE A 2 65.31 21.25 -83.08
CA PHE A 2 64.83 22.30 -82.19
C PHE A 2 63.48 21.99 -81.44
N LYS A 3 62.55 21.21 -81.97
CA LYS A 3 61.29 20.87 -81.40
C LYS A 3 61.34 19.88 -80.16
N LYS A 4 62.37 19.04 -80.12
CA LYS A 4 62.56 18.08 -79.00
C LYS A 4 63.19 18.72 -77.75
N ALA A 5 63.99 19.77 -77.93
CA ALA A 5 64.62 20.51 -76.83
C ALA A 5 63.62 21.38 -76.04
N VAL A 6 62.71 22.03 -76.80
CA VAL A 6 61.64 22.89 -76.14
C VAL A 6 60.67 22.05 -75.37
N MET A 7 60.32 20.82 -75.81
CA MET A 7 59.40 19.91 -75.08
C MET A 7 60.05 19.33 -73.81
N PHE A 8 61.36 19.16 -73.75
CA PHE A 8 62.09 18.69 -72.58
C PHE A 8 62.25 19.77 -71.50
N ILE A 9 62.44 21.03 -71.90
CA ILE A 9 62.51 22.19 -70.98
C ILE A 9 61.14 22.48 -70.37
N MET A 10 60.06 22.31 -71.14
CA MET A 10 58.70 22.47 -70.62
C MET A 10 58.29 21.37 -69.65
N PHE A 11 58.79 20.14 -69.82
CA PHE A 11 58.53 19.02 -68.91
C PHE A 11 59.32 19.11 -67.57
N VAL A 12 60.54 19.62 -67.61
CA VAL A 12 61.40 19.85 -66.44
C VAL A 12 60.86 21.05 -65.60
N SER A 13 60.30 22.11 -66.21
CA SER A 13 59.70 23.23 -65.56
C SER A 13 58.42 22.84 -64.85
N CYS A 14 57.64 21.84 -65.35
CA CYS A 14 56.41 21.34 -64.69
C CYS A 14 56.71 20.44 -63.49
N CYS A 15 57.84 19.76 -63.44
CA CYS A 15 58.24 18.89 -62.32
C CYS A 15 58.79 19.68 -61.11
N VAL A 16 59.29 20.89 -61.27
CA VAL A 16 59.81 21.71 -60.17
C VAL A 16 58.70 22.48 -59.48
N ALA A 17 57.54 22.70 -60.14
CA ALA A 17 56.35 23.34 -59.52
C ALA A 17 55.54 22.43 -58.55
N PHE A 18 55.81 21.12 -58.57
CA PHE A 18 55.11 20.16 -57.69
C PHE A 18 55.86 19.83 -56.40
N TRP A 19 57.00 20.42 -56.10
CA TRP A 19 57.77 20.12 -54.88
C TRP A 19 57.73 21.25 -53.82
N GLY A 20 56.84 22.21 -53.96
CA GLY A 20 56.66 23.28 -53.00
C GLY A 20 55.27 23.22 -52.42
N CYS A 21 55.15 22.78 -51.20
CA CYS A 21 54.05 22.84 -50.23
C CYS A 21 53.45 21.49 -49.83
N ASN A 22 54.17 20.73 -49.01
CA ASN A 22 53.57 19.78 -48.11
C ASN A 22 54.07 20.05 -46.67
N LYS A 23 53.81 21.26 -46.15
CA LYS A 23 53.70 21.48 -44.72
C LYS A 23 52.35 20.91 -44.30
N LYS A 24 52.32 19.65 -43.85
CA LYS A 24 51.26 19.19 -42.97
C LYS A 24 51.37 20.06 -41.70
N GLU A 25 50.56 21.10 -41.63
CA GLU A 25 50.17 21.63 -40.35
C GLU A 25 49.53 20.45 -39.62
N GLN A 26 50.24 19.91 -38.63
CA GLN A 26 49.61 19.17 -37.58
C GLN A 26 48.66 20.16 -36.90
N GLN A 27 47.39 20.18 -37.33
CA GLN A 27 46.32 20.64 -36.51
C GLN A 27 46.41 19.80 -35.23
N GLN A 28 47.09 20.32 -34.23
CA GLN A 28 46.84 19.94 -32.86
C GLN A 28 45.35 20.22 -32.66
N THR A 29 44.54 19.19 -32.80
CA THR A 29 43.16 19.20 -32.33
C THR A 29 43.28 19.51 -30.83
N GLN A 30 43.10 20.77 -30.44
CA GLN A 30 42.92 21.13 -29.06
C GLN A 30 41.70 20.33 -28.63
N VAL A 31 41.95 19.23 -27.91
CA VAL A 31 40.91 18.47 -27.26
C VAL A 31 40.31 19.45 -26.25
N ASN A 32 39.22 20.06 -26.66
CA ASN A 32 38.49 20.96 -25.77
C ASN A 32 37.89 20.08 -24.67
N ILE A 33 38.61 19.95 -23.57
CA ILE A 33 38.21 19.13 -22.43
C ILE A 33 37.01 19.84 -21.76
N PRO A 34 35.79 19.28 -21.80
CA PRO A 34 34.62 19.93 -21.27
C PRO A 34 34.70 20.02 -19.75
N LEU A 35 34.27 21.18 -19.20
CA LEU A 35 34.09 21.37 -17.78
C LEU A 35 32.67 20.93 -17.42
N VAL A 36 32.55 20.09 -16.38
CA VAL A 36 31.31 19.50 -15.87
C VAL A 36 31.21 19.62 -14.35
N ASN A 37 30.02 19.59 -13.82
CA ASN A 37 29.81 19.44 -12.38
C ASN A 37 29.82 17.95 -12.05
N ALA A 38 30.51 17.59 -10.99
CA ALA A 38 30.54 16.21 -10.49
C ALA A 38 30.24 16.21 -8.99
N THR A 39 29.68 15.10 -8.53
CA THR A 39 29.34 14.89 -7.12
C THR A 39 29.88 13.54 -6.69
N LYS A 40 30.39 13.46 -5.48
CA LYS A 40 30.81 12.19 -4.90
C LYS A 40 29.59 11.41 -4.45
N ALA A 41 29.47 10.17 -4.86
CA ALA A 41 28.41 9.29 -4.39
C ALA A 41 28.51 9.05 -2.87
N ILE A 42 27.35 8.91 -2.21
CA ILE A 42 27.26 8.72 -0.76
C ILE A 42 26.63 7.36 -0.50
N ASN A 43 27.25 6.55 0.35
CA ASN A 43 26.67 5.30 0.84
C ASN A 43 25.86 5.54 2.11
N LEU A 44 24.60 5.13 2.11
CA LEU A 44 23.72 5.30 3.26
C LEU A 44 22.75 4.14 3.39
N ASP A 45 22.37 3.81 4.63
CA ASP A 45 21.25 2.92 4.86
C ASP A 45 19.96 3.73 4.72
N VAL A 46 19.11 3.36 3.76
CA VAL A 46 17.91 4.12 3.45
C VAL A 46 16.65 3.29 3.68
N PRO A 47 15.57 3.89 4.20
CA PRO A 47 14.29 3.20 4.27
C PRO A 47 13.82 2.86 2.86
N TRP A 48 13.36 1.61 2.68
CA TRP A 48 12.73 1.19 1.44
C TRP A 48 11.23 1.28 1.62
N GLU A 49 10.64 2.31 1.06
CA GLU A 49 9.21 2.58 1.12
C GLU A 49 8.61 2.48 -0.27
N LYS A 50 7.60 1.62 -0.43
CA LYS A 50 6.90 1.43 -1.70
C LYS A 50 5.40 1.60 -1.51
N GLU A 51 4.79 2.31 -2.45
CA GLU A 51 3.36 2.53 -2.49
C GLU A 51 2.68 1.53 -3.43
N TYR A 52 1.54 1.02 -2.98
CA TYR A 52 0.69 0.11 -3.76
C TYR A 52 -0.74 0.60 -3.74
N PRO A 53 -1.46 0.49 -4.87
CA PRO A 53 -2.90 0.70 -4.87
C PRO A 53 -3.58 -0.36 -4.02
N ALA A 54 -4.57 0.05 -3.25
CA ALA A 54 -5.27 -0.82 -2.32
C ALA A 54 -6.76 -0.49 -2.28
N GLN A 55 -7.54 -1.45 -1.81
CA GLN A 55 -8.97 -1.28 -1.59
C GLN A 55 -9.33 -1.62 -0.14
N VAL A 56 -10.11 -0.74 0.47
CA VAL A 56 -10.66 -0.91 1.81
C VAL A 56 -11.82 -1.90 1.73
N ALA A 57 -11.84 -2.88 2.63
CA ALA A 57 -12.93 -3.84 2.79
C ALA A 57 -13.35 -3.92 4.25
N GLY A 58 -14.59 -4.31 4.52
CA GLY A 58 -14.97 -4.68 5.88
C GLY A 58 -14.22 -5.92 6.35
N SER A 59 -13.94 -6.02 7.63
CA SER A 59 -13.31 -7.22 8.19
C SER A 59 -14.22 -8.44 8.12
N LEU A 60 -15.53 -8.23 8.25
CA LEU A 60 -16.56 -9.23 8.02
C LEU A 60 -17.69 -8.61 7.20
N GLU A 61 -18.17 -9.36 6.22
CA GLU A 61 -19.38 -9.06 5.47
C GLU A 61 -20.31 -10.26 5.58
N VAL A 62 -21.51 -10.07 6.13
CA VAL A 62 -22.45 -11.13 6.43
C VAL A 62 -23.81 -10.81 5.83
N GLU A 63 -24.34 -11.75 5.05
CA GLU A 63 -25.71 -11.69 4.56
C GLU A 63 -26.69 -12.03 5.70
N VAL A 64 -27.65 -11.15 5.92
CA VAL A 64 -28.75 -11.37 6.86
C VAL A 64 -29.91 -11.96 6.09
N ARG A 65 -30.16 -13.25 6.28
CA ARG A 65 -31.22 -14.00 5.60
C ARG A 65 -32.30 -14.40 6.58
N ALA A 66 -33.55 -14.34 6.12
CA ALA A 66 -34.68 -14.86 6.86
C ALA A 66 -34.56 -16.39 7.03
N GLN A 67 -34.82 -16.87 8.26
CA GLN A 67 -34.84 -18.30 8.58
C GLN A 67 -36.27 -18.89 8.59
N VAL A 68 -37.29 -18.00 8.51
CA VAL A 68 -38.69 -18.35 8.40
C VAL A 68 -39.37 -17.48 7.36
N GLY A 69 -40.40 -18.00 6.69
CA GLY A 69 -41.19 -17.28 5.69
C GLY A 69 -42.28 -16.41 6.33
N GLY A 70 -42.91 -15.56 5.53
CA GLY A 70 -44.01 -14.72 5.96
C GLY A 70 -43.91 -13.27 5.46
N ILE A 71 -44.88 -12.45 5.83
CA ILE A 71 -44.91 -11.02 5.47
C ILE A 71 -43.96 -10.23 6.34
N LEU A 72 -43.09 -9.43 5.73
CA LEU A 72 -42.21 -8.52 6.44
C LEU A 72 -43.04 -7.38 7.06
N LYS A 73 -43.15 -7.36 8.36
CA LYS A 73 -44.00 -6.38 9.08
C LYS A 73 -43.31 -5.07 9.35
N GLU A 74 -42.05 -5.13 9.81
CA GLU A 74 -41.35 -3.96 10.28
C GLU A 74 -39.85 -4.07 9.97
N ARG A 75 -39.24 -2.90 9.70
CA ARG A 75 -37.77 -2.70 9.72
C ARG A 75 -37.44 -1.78 10.91
N LEU A 76 -36.56 -2.24 11.79
CA LEU A 76 -36.26 -1.59 13.06
C LEU A 76 -34.89 -0.89 13.07
N TYR A 77 -34.25 -0.73 11.93
CA TYR A 77 -33.01 0.01 11.76
C TYR A 77 -33.12 1.02 10.60
N ASN A 78 -32.24 2.02 10.57
CA ASN A 78 -32.06 2.90 9.42
C ASN A 78 -30.94 2.38 8.53
N GLU A 79 -31.12 2.43 7.23
CA GLU A 79 -30.09 2.04 6.26
C GLU A 79 -28.79 2.85 6.44
N GLY A 80 -27.66 2.18 6.47
CA GLY A 80 -26.35 2.80 6.76
C GLY A 80 -26.09 3.07 8.26
N GLN A 81 -27.01 2.70 9.14
CA GLN A 81 -26.82 2.85 10.59
C GLN A 81 -25.91 1.74 11.16
N PHE A 82 -25.10 2.11 12.13
CA PHE A 82 -24.40 1.14 12.96
C PHE A 82 -25.38 0.46 13.92
N VAL A 83 -25.36 -0.86 13.96
CA VAL A 83 -26.17 -1.69 14.85
C VAL A 83 -25.27 -2.64 15.62
N LYS A 84 -25.69 -3.00 16.84
CA LYS A 84 -24.99 -3.95 17.68
C LYS A 84 -25.39 -5.39 17.33
N LYS A 85 -24.53 -6.33 17.66
CA LYS A 85 -24.87 -7.75 17.58
C LYS A 85 -26.13 -8.03 18.42
N ASP A 86 -27.00 -8.87 17.90
CA ASP A 86 -28.30 -9.30 18.49
C ASP A 86 -29.40 -8.22 18.49
N ASP A 87 -29.17 -6.99 18.00
CA ASP A 87 -30.21 -6.02 17.72
C ASP A 87 -31.21 -6.58 16.71
N VAL A 88 -32.51 -6.34 16.93
CA VAL A 88 -33.57 -6.77 16.01
C VAL A 88 -33.58 -5.83 14.79
N LEU A 89 -33.36 -6.38 13.61
CA LEU A 89 -33.33 -5.64 12.35
C LEU A 89 -34.70 -5.64 11.66
N PHE A 90 -35.35 -6.82 11.63
CA PHE A 90 -36.63 -7.00 10.98
C PHE A 90 -37.58 -7.85 11.81
N THR A 91 -38.87 -7.63 11.62
CA THR A 91 -39.92 -8.48 12.16
C THR A 91 -40.74 -9.06 11.01
N ILE A 92 -40.75 -10.39 10.91
CA ILE A 92 -41.66 -11.15 10.02
C ILE A 92 -42.94 -11.42 10.83
N ASP A 93 -44.10 -11.50 10.16
CA ASP A 93 -45.36 -11.72 10.86
C ASP A 93 -45.31 -12.96 11.78
N PRO A 94 -45.35 -12.80 13.10
CA PRO A 94 -45.18 -13.89 14.04
C PRO A 94 -46.48 -14.69 14.28
N GLN A 95 -47.63 -14.25 13.76
CA GLN A 95 -48.94 -14.76 14.14
C GLN A 95 -49.09 -16.27 13.88
N GLU A 96 -48.66 -16.75 12.71
CA GLU A 96 -48.69 -18.16 12.35
C GLU A 96 -47.81 -19.02 13.30
N TYR A 97 -46.61 -18.53 13.60
CA TYR A 97 -45.66 -19.20 14.50
C TYR A 97 -46.13 -19.21 15.96
N GLN A 98 -46.84 -18.15 16.38
CA GLN A 98 -47.42 -18.07 17.73
C GLN A 98 -48.52 -19.08 17.88
N ILE A 99 -49.45 -19.21 16.90
CA ILE A 99 -50.53 -20.22 16.90
C ILE A 99 -49.92 -21.63 16.88
N ALA A 100 -48.85 -21.86 16.11
CA ALA A 100 -48.17 -23.16 16.08
C ALA A 100 -47.56 -23.53 17.45
N LEU A 101 -46.93 -22.55 18.12
CA LEU A 101 -46.41 -22.72 19.47
C LEU A 101 -47.51 -23.04 20.49
N GLU A 102 -48.62 -22.32 20.47
CA GLU A 102 -49.79 -22.55 21.36
C GLU A 102 -50.37 -23.97 21.19
N ARG A 103 -50.51 -24.45 19.92
CA ARG A 103 -50.93 -25.82 19.62
C ARG A 103 -49.96 -26.87 20.16
N ALA A 104 -48.65 -26.64 19.96
CA ALA A 104 -47.62 -27.56 20.46
C ALA A 104 -47.62 -27.63 22.00
N GLN A 105 -47.81 -26.48 22.68
CA GLN A 105 -47.93 -26.40 24.15
C GLN A 105 -49.15 -27.15 24.65
N ALA A 106 -50.32 -26.99 24.04
CA ALA A 106 -51.54 -27.71 24.41
C ALA A 106 -51.37 -29.24 24.26
N SER A 107 -50.70 -29.69 23.19
CA SER A 107 -50.37 -31.12 23.00
C SER A 107 -49.41 -31.64 24.08
N LEU A 108 -48.39 -30.87 24.44
CA LEU A 108 -47.48 -31.23 25.53
C LEU A 108 -48.19 -31.37 26.87
N GLU A 109 -49.13 -30.47 27.20
CA GLU A 109 -49.94 -30.54 28.42
C GLU A 109 -50.80 -31.78 28.46
N GLN A 110 -51.44 -32.17 27.34
CA GLN A 110 -52.16 -33.42 27.21
C GLN A 110 -51.30 -34.66 27.52
N VAL A 111 -50.12 -34.74 26.92
CA VAL A 111 -49.15 -35.85 27.13
C VAL A 111 -48.62 -35.85 28.57
N ASN A 112 -48.37 -34.64 29.14
CA ASN A 112 -47.92 -34.53 30.52
C ASN A 112 -48.98 -35.08 31.52
N THR A 113 -50.26 -34.86 31.25
CA THR A 113 -51.37 -35.44 32.06
C THR A 113 -51.35 -36.99 32.01
N GLU A 114 -51.00 -37.56 30.81
CA GLU A 114 -50.88 -39.00 30.65
C GLU A 114 -49.65 -39.56 31.41
N VAL A 115 -48.52 -38.83 31.42
CA VAL A 115 -47.34 -39.18 32.25
C VAL A 115 -47.73 -39.21 33.73
N ASP A 116 -48.45 -38.21 34.23
CA ASP A 116 -48.88 -38.15 35.60
C ASP A 116 -49.87 -39.27 35.99
N ARG A 117 -50.75 -39.68 35.03
CA ARG A 117 -51.64 -40.81 35.21
C ARG A 117 -50.85 -42.11 35.31
N THR A 118 -50.05 -42.42 34.33
CA THR A 118 -49.27 -43.70 34.25
C THR A 118 -48.23 -43.80 35.37
N ARG A 119 -47.64 -42.67 35.80
CA ARG A 119 -46.74 -42.62 36.93
C ARG A 119 -47.45 -43.04 38.22
N ARG A 120 -48.66 -42.52 38.51
CA ARG A 120 -49.43 -42.89 39.71
C ARG A 120 -49.80 -44.37 39.62
N ASP A 121 -50.20 -44.90 38.49
CA ASP A 121 -50.51 -46.30 38.30
C ASP A 121 -49.29 -47.21 38.56
N TYR A 122 -48.13 -46.85 37.99
CA TYR A 122 -46.85 -47.54 38.18
C TYR A 122 -46.42 -47.51 39.67
N GLU A 123 -46.47 -46.35 40.35
CA GLU A 123 -46.10 -46.20 41.76
C GLU A 123 -47.03 -47.08 42.65
N ARG A 124 -48.34 -47.19 42.32
CA ARG A 124 -49.31 -48.06 43.02
C ARG A 124 -48.95 -49.51 42.81
N MET A 125 -48.69 -49.97 41.55
CA MET A 125 -48.34 -51.35 41.26
C MET A 125 -46.98 -51.71 41.89
N LYS A 126 -46.06 -50.78 41.96
CA LYS A 126 -44.77 -50.96 42.64
C LYS A 126 -44.89 -51.17 44.12
N SER A 127 -45.83 -50.52 44.77
CA SER A 127 -46.19 -50.80 46.23
C SER A 127 -46.85 -52.14 46.41
N LEU A 128 -47.83 -52.49 45.54
CA LEU A 128 -48.56 -53.72 45.68
C LEU A 128 -47.77 -55.00 45.34
N ILE A 129 -46.79 -54.93 44.44
CA ILE A 129 -45.90 -56.05 44.12
C ILE A 129 -44.99 -56.43 45.28
N SER A 130 -44.55 -55.42 46.08
CA SER A 130 -43.77 -55.66 47.31
C SER A 130 -44.58 -56.43 48.38
N ASP A 131 -45.91 -56.28 48.38
CA ASP A 131 -46.82 -56.95 49.29
C ASP A 131 -47.39 -58.28 48.68
N ASN A 132 -46.89 -58.71 47.53
CA ASN A 132 -47.37 -59.87 46.75
C ASN A 132 -48.86 -59.79 46.39
N ALA A 133 -49.44 -58.59 46.27
CA ALA A 133 -50.86 -58.36 46.03
C ALA A 133 -51.24 -58.24 44.55
N VAL A 134 -50.22 -58.23 43.61
CA VAL A 134 -50.40 -58.16 42.12
C VAL A 134 -49.44 -59.09 41.45
N SER A 135 -49.72 -59.41 40.18
CA SER A 135 -48.79 -60.26 39.34
C SER A 135 -47.59 -59.47 38.83
N GLN A 136 -46.46 -60.15 38.58
CA GLN A 136 -45.28 -59.56 37.92
C GLN A 136 -45.67 -58.92 36.59
N LYS A 137 -46.56 -59.57 35.82
CA LYS A 137 -47.05 -59.07 34.55
C LYS A 137 -47.72 -57.71 34.68
N ASP A 138 -48.62 -57.52 35.69
CA ASP A 138 -49.33 -56.26 35.89
C ASP A 138 -48.35 -55.11 36.27
N TYR A 139 -47.29 -55.42 37.02
CA TYR A 139 -46.23 -54.48 37.33
C TYR A 139 -45.45 -54.10 36.06
N ASP A 140 -44.99 -55.07 35.28
CA ASP A 140 -44.23 -54.86 34.07
C ASP A 140 -45.04 -54.10 33.00
N ASP A 141 -46.34 -54.36 32.88
CA ASP A 141 -47.27 -53.65 32.00
C ASP A 141 -47.42 -52.18 32.46
N SER A 142 -47.51 -51.89 33.76
CA SER A 142 -47.58 -50.53 34.28
C SER A 142 -46.28 -49.75 34.12
N LEU A 143 -45.12 -50.40 34.30
CA LEU A 143 -43.80 -49.84 34.05
C LEU A 143 -43.66 -49.44 32.57
N SER A 144 -43.97 -50.37 31.66
CA SER A 144 -43.91 -50.17 30.23
C SER A 144 -44.80 -49.03 29.76
N ALA A 145 -46.02 -48.89 30.33
CA ALA A 145 -46.94 -47.81 30.03
C ALA A 145 -46.40 -46.45 30.51
N TYR A 146 -45.76 -46.42 31.69
CA TYR A 146 -45.11 -45.21 32.20
C TYR A 146 -43.89 -44.81 31.35
N GLU A 147 -43.02 -45.75 31.01
CA GLU A 147 -41.86 -45.51 30.14
C GLU A 147 -42.28 -44.99 28.75
N LYS A 148 -43.36 -45.57 28.18
CA LYS A 148 -43.93 -45.08 26.92
C LYS A 148 -44.44 -43.64 27.07
N ALA A 149 -45.21 -43.34 28.11
CA ALA A 149 -45.69 -41.96 28.31
C ALA A 149 -44.57 -40.94 28.50
N GLN A 150 -43.44 -41.35 29.15
CA GLN A 150 -42.27 -40.50 29.25
C GLN A 150 -41.60 -40.25 27.88
N ALA A 151 -41.55 -41.29 27.02
CA ALA A 151 -41.02 -41.13 25.65
C ALA A 151 -41.91 -40.17 24.84
N ASP A 152 -43.22 -40.33 24.90
CA ASP A 152 -44.19 -39.45 24.24
C ASP A 152 -44.10 -38.00 24.73
N TYR A 153 -43.89 -37.77 26.03
CA TYR A 153 -43.62 -36.44 26.61
C TYR A 153 -42.34 -35.80 26.02
N LYS A 154 -41.25 -36.53 25.96
CA LYS A 154 -40.00 -36.04 25.34
C LYS A 154 -40.21 -35.66 23.89
N ALA A 155 -40.96 -36.46 23.12
CA ALA A 155 -41.29 -36.13 21.74
C ALA A 155 -42.13 -34.85 21.60
N ALA A 156 -43.20 -34.72 22.40
CA ALA A 156 -44.06 -33.52 22.45
C ALA A 156 -43.27 -32.25 22.87
N LYS A 157 -42.35 -32.40 23.82
CA LYS A 157 -41.48 -31.30 24.26
C LYS A 157 -40.55 -30.85 23.11
N ALA A 158 -40.00 -31.75 22.32
CA ALA A 158 -39.18 -31.39 21.17
C ALA A 158 -39.98 -30.60 20.11
N VAL A 159 -41.28 -30.90 19.92
CA VAL A 159 -42.16 -30.12 19.04
C VAL A 159 -42.39 -28.70 19.55
N VAL A 160 -42.56 -28.54 20.86
CA VAL A 160 -42.67 -27.20 21.49
C VAL A 160 -41.39 -26.41 21.31
N ASP A 161 -40.23 -27.02 21.51
CA ASP A 161 -38.93 -26.35 21.37
C ASP A 161 -38.69 -25.95 19.88
N ASP A 162 -39.15 -26.73 18.92
CA ASP A 162 -39.13 -26.39 17.49
C ASP A 162 -40.02 -25.21 17.16
N ALA A 163 -41.28 -25.23 17.59
CA ALA A 163 -42.21 -24.12 17.39
C ALA A 163 -41.73 -22.81 18.04
N LYS A 164 -41.15 -22.89 19.24
CA LYS A 164 -40.53 -21.76 19.93
C LYS A 164 -39.34 -21.17 19.19
N ARG A 165 -38.49 -22.03 18.60
CA ARG A 165 -37.35 -21.61 17.77
C ARG A 165 -37.85 -20.90 16.51
N ASN A 166 -38.84 -21.44 15.82
CA ASN A 166 -39.39 -20.83 14.60
C ASN A 166 -40.05 -19.48 14.89
N LEU A 167 -40.76 -19.33 16.02
CA LEU A 167 -41.27 -18.04 16.50
C LEU A 167 -40.11 -17.06 16.80
N GLY A 168 -39.00 -17.56 17.35
CA GLY A 168 -37.80 -16.76 17.59
C GLY A 168 -37.18 -16.22 16.29
N TYR A 169 -37.19 -17.00 15.23
CA TYR A 169 -36.68 -16.62 13.90
C TYR A 169 -37.54 -15.58 13.18
N ALA A 170 -38.81 -15.39 13.59
CA ALA A 170 -39.63 -14.29 13.07
C ALA A 170 -39.07 -12.90 13.48
N LYS A 171 -38.19 -12.82 14.49
CA LYS A 171 -37.40 -11.64 14.83
C LYS A 171 -35.99 -11.83 14.29
N VAL A 172 -35.72 -11.23 13.16
CA VAL A 172 -34.41 -11.32 12.50
C VAL A 172 -33.41 -10.39 13.19
N LYS A 173 -32.35 -10.96 13.74
CA LYS A 173 -31.35 -10.24 14.53
C LYS A 173 -30.05 -10.04 13.76
N ALA A 174 -29.30 -9.02 14.14
CA ALA A 174 -27.97 -8.73 13.66
C ALA A 174 -26.97 -9.83 14.09
N PRO A 175 -26.32 -10.55 13.14
CA PRO A 175 -25.34 -11.61 13.48
C PRO A 175 -24.00 -11.05 13.98
N ILE A 176 -23.66 -9.82 13.58
CA ILE A 176 -22.43 -9.10 13.95
C ILE A 176 -22.77 -7.66 14.36
N ALA A 177 -21.86 -6.98 15.01
CA ALA A 177 -21.90 -5.52 15.14
C ALA A 177 -21.32 -4.89 13.88
N GLY A 178 -21.95 -3.85 13.31
CA GLY A 178 -21.50 -3.22 12.07
C GLY A 178 -22.55 -2.34 11.43
N ILE A 179 -22.29 -1.92 10.20
CA ILE A 179 -23.23 -1.14 9.39
C ILE A 179 -24.21 -2.08 8.70
N ALA A 180 -25.50 -1.87 8.93
CA ALA A 180 -26.56 -2.52 8.17
C ALA A 180 -26.79 -1.74 6.85
N ARG A 181 -26.62 -2.44 5.73
CA ARG A 181 -26.80 -1.84 4.39
C ARG A 181 -28.29 -1.67 4.06
N LYS A 182 -28.55 -1.28 2.81
CA LYS A 182 -29.88 -1.16 2.24
C LYS A 182 -30.67 -2.46 2.38
N GLU A 183 -31.99 -2.37 2.61
CA GLU A 183 -32.92 -3.49 2.54
C GLU A 183 -33.10 -4.01 1.11
N ASN A 184 -33.23 -5.32 0.96
CA ASN A 184 -33.55 -5.93 -0.34
C ASN A 184 -35.06 -6.10 -0.56
N HIS A 185 -35.82 -6.15 0.53
CA HIS A 185 -37.27 -6.29 0.50
C HIS A 185 -37.92 -5.25 1.41
N SER A 186 -38.88 -4.53 0.88
CA SER A 186 -39.61 -3.51 1.64
C SER A 186 -40.67 -4.12 2.55
N VAL A 187 -41.03 -3.39 3.59
CA VAL A 187 -42.15 -3.74 4.50
C VAL A 187 -43.43 -4.03 3.68
N GLY A 188 -44.09 -5.12 4.00
CA GLY A 188 -45.26 -5.64 3.26
C GLY A 188 -44.91 -6.73 2.24
N SER A 189 -43.66 -6.96 1.92
CA SER A 189 -43.22 -8.02 0.99
C SER A 189 -43.37 -9.40 1.62
N LEU A 190 -43.73 -10.39 0.79
CA LEU A 190 -43.73 -11.81 1.19
C LEU A 190 -42.30 -12.36 1.08
N ILE A 191 -41.75 -12.78 2.21
CA ILE A 191 -40.42 -13.41 2.30
C ILE A 191 -40.59 -14.92 2.19
N SER A 192 -39.75 -15.55 1.35
CA SER A 192 -39.68 -17.02 1.22
C SER A 192 -38.27 -17.51 1.50
N LEU A 193 -38.14 -18.80 1.90
CA LEU A 193 -36.85 -19.39 2.24
C LEU A 193 -36.02 -19.83 1.02
N THR A 194 -36.58 -19.67 -0.18
CA THR A 194 -35.95 -20.12 -1.42
C THR A 194 -35.32 -18.95 -2.18
N GLY A 195 -34.07 -19.15 -2.61
CA GLY A 195 -33.35 -18.20 -3.46
C GLY A 195 -33.08 -16.86 -2.77
N ASP A 196 -33.04 -15.79 -3.57
CA ASP A 196 -32.71 -14.43 -3.10
C ASP A 196 -33.82 -13.78 -2.28
N ASN A 197 -35.04 -14.35 -2.28
CA ASN A 197 -36.15 -13.83 -1.47
C ASN A 197 -35.93 -13.97 0.05
N SER A 198 -34.94 -14.73 0.48
CA SER A 198 -34.56 -14.81 1.90
C SER A 198 -33.55 -13.76 2.33
N LEU A 199 -32.84 -13.11 1.37
CA LEU A 199 -31.82 -12.10 1.66
C LEU A 199 -32.48 -10.76 2.01
N LEU A 200 -32.42 -10.38 3.28
CA LEU A 200 -33.05 -9.14 3.76
C LEU A 200 -32.12 -7.93 3.67
N THR A 201 -30.87 -8.07 4.08
CA THR A 201 -29.83 -7.05 4.01
C THR A 201 -28.44 -7.68 4.12
N THR A 202 -27.41 -6.89 3.96
CA THR A 202 -26.02 -7.26 4.22
C THR A 202 -25.46 -6.38 5.34
N MET A 203 -24.72 -6.98 6.24
CA MET A 203 -24.03 -6.26 7.32
C MET A 203 -22.53 -6.28 7.09
N VAL A 204 -21.88 -5.15 7.35
CA VAL A 204 -20.43 -5.01 7.19
C VAL A 204 -19.83 -4.51 8.49
N GLN A 205 -18.85 -5.24 9.01
CA GLN A 205 -18.04 -4.79 10.12
C GLN A 205 -17.02 -3.78 9.64
N ILE A 206 -17.01 -2.59 10.26
CA ILE A 206 -16.16 -1.46 9.85
C ILE A 206 -14.99 -1.18 10.80
N ASN A 207 -14.89 -1.92 11.89
CA ASN A 207 -13.77 -1.84 12.82
C ASN A 207 -13.49 -3.24 13.41
N PRO A 208 -12.26 -3.79 13.16
CA PRO A 208 -11.25 -3.26 12.25
C PRO A 208 -11.69 -3.30 10.78
N LEU A 209 -10.91 -2.65 9.89
CA LEU A 209 -11.04 -2.76 8.44
C LEU A 209 -9.92 -3.61 7.86
N HIS A 210 -10.17 -4.21 6.72
CA HIS A 210 -9.17 -4.88 5.92
C HIS A 210 -8.77 -4.01 4.73
N ILE A 211 -7.47 -3.94 4.46
CA ILE A 211 -6.91 -3.25 3.31
C ILE A 211 -6.31 -4.32 2.40
N ASN A 212 -6.92 -4.54 1.25
CA ASN A 212 -6.48 -5.51 0.26
C ASN A 212 -5.60 -4.79 -0.77
N PHE A 213 -4.41 -5.31 -1.00
CA PHE A 213 -3.46 -4.79 -1.99
C PHE A 213 -2.67 -5.92 -2.62
N SER A 214 -2.00 -5.63 -3.73
CA SER A 214 -1.20 -6.63 -4.45
C SER A 214 0.19 -6.09 -4.72
N ILE A 215 1.19 -6.96 -4.57
CA ILE A 215 2.60 -6.66 -4.84
C ILE A 215 3.00 -7.38 -6.13
N PRO A 216 3.47 -6.65 -7.18
CA PRO A 216 3.91 -7.26 -8.43
C PRO A 216 4.99 -8.32 -8.21
N SER A 217 4.89 -9.44 -8.95
CA SER A 217 5.79 -10.58 -8.82
C SER A 217 7.26 -10.20 -8.99
N GLN A 218 7.56 -9.34 -9.96
CA GLN A 218 8.91 -8.83 -10.19
C GLN A 218 9.48 -8.09 -8.96
N GLN A 219 8.67 -7.26 -8.30
CA GLN A 219 9.10 -6.51 -7.11
C GLN A 219 9.31 -7.45 -5.92
N MET A 220 8.43 -8.44 -5.76
CA MET A 220 8.58 -9.45 -4.72
C MET A 220 9.85 -10.28 -4.91
N THR A 221 10.14 -10.69 -6.14
CA THR A 221 11.38 -11.42 -6.48
C THR A 221 12.61 -10.57 -6.18
N ASN A 222 12.60 -9.30 -6.56
CA ASN A 222 13.69 -8.37 -6.29
C ASN A 222 13.87 -8.16 -4.76
N LEU A 223 12.78 -7.99 -4.02
CA LEU A 223 12.83 -7.85 -2.56
C LEU A 223 13.44 -9.09 -1.91
N LYS A 224 12.99 -10.28 -2.30
CA LYS A 224 13.50 -11.56 -1.79
C LYS A 224 15.01 -11.71 -2.07
N ASN A 225 15.44 -11.49 -3.31
CA ASN A 225 16.84 -11.59 -3.71
C ASN A 225 17.73 -10.57 -2.94
N ASN A 226 17.23 -9.37 -2.68
CA ASN A 226 17.97 -8.35 -1.93
C ASN A 226 18.06 -8.71 -0.44
N ILE A 227 17.03 -9.33 0.14
CA ILE A 227 17.08 -9.84 1.52
C ILE A 227 18.05 -11.03 1.62
N GLU A 228 17.97 -11.99 0.70
CA GLU A 228 18.87 -13.16 0.67
C GLU A 228 20.35 -12.78 0.46
N SER A 229 20.62 -11.70 -0.27
CA SER A 229 21.97 -11.16 -0.49
C SER A 229 22.42 -10.16 0.60
N ASP A 230 21.71 -10.04 1.69
CA ASP A 230 21.95 -9.10 2.82
C ASP A 230 22.00 -7.61 2.40
N ARG A 231 21.47 -7.27 1.23
CA ARG A 231 21.34 -5.88 0.79
C ARG A 231 20.12 -5.17 1.38
N MET A 232 19.11 -5.93 1.79
CA MET A 232 17.94 -5.40 2.50
C MET A 232 17.74 -6.13 3.81
N ALA A 233 17.27 -5.41 4.82
CA ALA A 233 16.90 -5.97 6.11
C ALA A 233 15.48 -5.54 6.49
N ILE A 234 14.76 -6.45 7.14
CA ILE A 234 13.46 -6.14 7.75
C ILE A 234 13.72 -5.77 9.20
N ASN A 235 13.44 -4.53 9.57
CA ASN A 235 13.66 -3.99 10.91
C ASN A 235 12.40 -4.19 11.76
N GLY A 236 12.27 -5.38 12.37
CA GLY A 236 11.12 -5.72 13.21
C GLY A 236 9.90 -6.16 12.41
N LYS A 237 8.79 -5.42 12.50
CA LYS A 237 7.53 -5.72 11.78
C LYS A 237 7.34 -4.77 10.63
N ILE A 238 6.87 -5.30 9.50
CA ILE A 238 6.42 -4.46 8.39
C ILE A 238 5.13 -3.75 8.82
N ILE A 239 5.14 -2.43 8.72
CA ILE A 239 4.02 -1.54 9.02
C ILE A 239 3.42 -1.11 7.68
N VAL A 240 2.10 -0.98 7.65
CA VAL A 240 1.34 -0.55 6.48
C VAL A 240 0.71 0.80 6.80
N ASP A 241 1.26 1.87 6.26
CA ASP A 241 0.60 3.17 6.32
C ASP A 241 -0.45 3.25 5.21
N VAL A 242 -1.66 3.66 5.55
CA VAL A 242 -2.73 3.88 4.59
C VAL A 242 -2.76 5.35 4.22
N LEU A 243 -2.73 5.66 2.92
CA LEU A 243 -2.77 7.02 2.40
C LEU A 243 -4.14 7.28 1.77
N VAL A 244 -4.83 8.27 2.31
CA VAL A 244 -6.11 8.78 1.78
C VAL A 244 -5.87 10.17 1.22
N ASN A 245 -6.02 10.34 -0.10
CA ASN A 245 -5.69 11.60 -0.78
C ASN A 245 -4.29 12.14 -0.41
N ASP A 246 -3.30 11.24 -0.44
CA ASP A 246 -1.89 11.48 -0.11
C ASP A 246 -1.61 11.91 1.35
N LYS A 247 -2.62 11.80 2.24
CA LYS A 247 -2.45 12.00 3.68
C LYS A 247 -2.41 10.64 4.38
N VAL A 248 -1.44 10.48 5.28
CA VAL A 248 -1.30 9.27 6.08
C VAL A 248 -2.45 9.18 7.08
N TYR A 249 -3.17 8.05 7.05
CA TYR A 249 -4.18 7.72 8.04
C TYR A 249 -3.53 7.49 9.42
N PRO A 250 -4.08 8.03 10.53
CA PRO A 250 -3.40 8.02 11.83
C PRO A 250 -3.16 6.64 12.43
N GLN A 251 -3.94 5.63 12.03
CA GLN A 251 -3.81 4.27 12.55
C GLN A 251 -2.97 3.43 11.59
N PRO A 252 -1.80 2.93 12.01
CA PRO A 252 -0.97 2.08 11.16
C PRO A 252 -1.63 0.70 11.00
N GLY A 253 -1.50 0.14 9.81
CA GLY A 253 -1.96 -1.20 9.49
C GLY A 253 -0.91 -2.26 9.79
N LYS A 254 -1.40 -3.47 10.04
CA LYS A 254 -0.59 -4.68 10.25
C LYS A 254 -0.93 -5.70 9.17
N ILE A 255 0.07 -6.27 8.51
CA ILE A 255 -0.15 -7.38 7.57
C ILE A 255 -0.66 -8.59 8.36
N ILE A 256 -1.83 -9.08 7.99
CA ILE A 256 -2.46 -10.28 8.57
C ILE A 256 -2.46 -11.48 7.63
N PHE A 257 -2.31 -11.21 6.33
CA PHE A 257 -2.27 -12.25 5.31
C PHE A 257 -1.35 -11.82 4.16
N PHE A 258 -0.60 -12.79 3.68
CA PHE A 258 0.20 -12.68 2.47
C PHE A 258 0.07 -13.99 1.70
N ASP A 259 -0.36 -13.92 0.45
CA ASP A 259 -0.53 -15.11 -0.36
C ASP A 259 0.84 -15.67 -0.78
N SER A 260 1.00 -16.98 -0.66
CA SER A 260 2.19 -17.70 -1.12
C SER A 260 2.17 -17.99 -2.61
N ALA A 261 1.00 -17.89 -3.24
CA ALA A 261 0.80 -18.14 -4.66
C ALA A 261 0.67 -16.82 -5.43
N GLU A 262 1.31 -16.76 -6.60
CA GLU A 262 1.13 -15.70 -7.57
C GLU A 262 -0.20 -15.86 -8.29
N ASP A 263 -0.99 -14.78 -8.38
CA ASP A 263 -2.17 -14.76 -9.24
C ASP A 263 -1.74 -14.72 -10.71
N PRO A 264 -2.06 -15.75 -11.50
CA PRO A 264 -1.64 -15.83 -12.89
C PRO A 264 -2.29 -14.79 -13.82
N GLN A 265 -3.39 -14.15 -13.39
CA GLN A 265 -4.07 -13.12 -14.19
C GLN A 265 -3.43 -11.75 -14.00
N THR A 266 -2.97 -11.44 -12.80
CA THR A 266 -2.42 -10.12 -12.46
C THR A 266 -0.90 -10.13 -12.33
N SER A 267 -0.26 -11.31 -12.30
CA SER A 267 1.17 -11.50 -12.01
C SER A 267 1.60 -10.76 -10.73
N ALA A 268 0.81 -10.92 -9.67
CA ALA A 268 1.02 -10.27 -8.39
C ALA A 268 0.68 -11.19 -7.22
N PHE A 269 1.26 -10.90 -6.06
CA PHE A 269 0.95 -11.56 -4.80
C PHE A 269 -0.06 -10.74 -4.02
N ALA A 270 -1.17 -11.37 -3.61
CA ALA A 270 -2.16 -10.71 -2.79
C ALA A 270 -1.70 -10.56 -1.35
N ALA A 271 -1.96 -9.41 -0.77
CA ALA A 271 -1.70 -9.12 0.63
C ALA A 271 -2.90 -8.42 1.28
N LYS A 272 -3.06 -8.64 2.57
CA LYS A 272 -4.12 -8.03 3.36
C LYS A 272 -3.54 -7.48 4.65
N ALA A 273 -3.83 -6.21 4.92
CA ALA A 273 -3.53 -5.58 6.19
C ALA A 273 -4.83 -5.34 6.97
N GLU A 274 -4.73 -5.34 8.28
CA GLU A 274 -5.78 -4.95 9.21
C GLU A 274 -5.45 -3.58 9.79
N VAL A 275 -6.45 -2.69 9.81
CA VAL A 275 -6.34 -1.32 10.28
C VAL A 275 -7.50 -1.02 11.22
N GLU A 276 -7.23 -0.43 12.36
CA GLU A 276 -8.28 0.05 13.25
C GLU A 276 -8.98 1.28 12.67
N ASN A 277 -10.31 1.32 12.75
CA ASN A 277 -11.14 2.41 12.25
C ASN A 277 -12.14 2.82 13.37
N PRO A 278 -11.66 3.55 14.39
CA PRO A 278 -12.49 3.93 15.53
C PRO A 278 -13.73 4.72 15.12
N ASP A 279 -14.82 4.54 15.85
CA ASP A 279 -16.15 5.12 15.55
C ASP A 279 -16.19 6.65 15.51
N ASP A 280 -15.27 7.31 16.21
CA ASP A 280 -15.14 8.78 16.27
C ASP A 280 -14.44 9.41 15.05
N LYS A 281 -13.76 8.58 14.24
CA LYS A 281 -12.99 9.02 13.06
C LYS A 281 -13.18 8.04 11.89
N ARG A 282 -14.38 7.99 11.37
CA ARG A 282 -14.73 7.10 10.22
C ARG A 282 -14.22 7.69 8.90
N ASP A 283 -12.91 7.85 8.77
CA ASP A 283 -12.29 8.41 7.57
C ASP A 283 -12.13 7.35 6.45
N LEU A 284 -12.22 6.05 6.82
CA LEU A 284 -12.14 4.94 5.87
C LEU A 284 -13.49 4.25 5.72
N ASN A 285 -13.89 4.03 4.47
CA ASN A 285 -15.14 3.36 4.15
C ASN A 285 -14.88 2.10 3.31
N PRO A 286 -15.57 0.99 3.57
CA PRO A 286 -15.52 -0.20 2.72
C PRO A 286 -15.84 0.12 1.26
N GLY A 287 -15.03 -0.40 0.32
CA GLY A 287 -15.11 -0.13 -1.11
C GLY A 287 -14.26 1.05 -1.57
N GLN A 288 -13.70 1.86 -0.68
CA GLN A 288 -12.84 3.00 -1.01
C GLN A 288 -11.49 2.53 -1.57
N PHE A 289 -11.01 3.21 -2.61
CA PHE A 289 -9.65 3.03 -3.11
C PHE A 289 -8.70 3.97 -2.36
N VAL A 290 -7.59 3.42 -1.93
CA VAL A 290 -6.53 4.10 -1.17
C VAL A 290 -5.17 3.64 -1.70
N LYS A 291 -4.09 4.26 -1.23
CA LYS A 291 -2.74 3.71 -1.39
C LYS A 291 -2.26 3.16 -0.06
N VAL A 292 -1.41 2.16 -0.10
CA VAL A 292 -0.67 1.68 1.07
C VAL A 292 0.81 1.90 0.85
N LYS A 293 1.50 2.33 1.90
CA LYS A 293 2.95 2.46 1.93
C LYS A 293 3.52 1.44 2.92
N LEU A 294 4.39 0.57 2.43
CA LEU A 294 5.06 -0.42 3.27
C LEU A 294 6.30 0.21 3.92
N LYS A 295 6.42 0.08 5.24
CA LYS A 295 7.54 0.54 6.06
C LYS A 295 8.17 -0.59 6.88
N GLY A 296 9.39 -0.35 7.38
CA GLY A 296 10.12 -1.32 8.21
C GLY A 296 11.10 -2.18 7.43
N ILE A 297 11.39 -1.82 6.17
CA ILE A 297 12.44 -2.42 5.35
C ILE A 297 13.50 -1.37 5.11
N THR A 298 14.78 -1.73 5.28
CA THR A 298 15.92 -0.84 5.05
C THR A 298 16.80 -1.44 3.95
N PHE A 299 17.17 -0.64 2.99
CA PHE A 299 18.20 -0.97 2.01
C PHE A 299 19.57 -0.56 2.56
N LYS A 300 20.43 -1.53 2.79
CA LYS A 300 21.76 -1.33 3.36
C LYS A 300 22.74 -0.79 2.31
N ASN A 301 23.54 0.19 2.68
CA ASN A 301 24.58 0.76 1.83
C ASN A 301 24.08 1.17 0.44
N ALA A 302 22.88 1.77 0.35
CA ALA A 302 22.39 2.35 -0.87
C ALA A 302 23.29 3.50 -1.32
N VAL A 303 23.51 3.61 -2.63
CA VAL A 303 24.33 4.68 -3.18
C VAL A 303 23.43 5.85 -3.57
N LEU A 304 23.63 7.00 -2.94
CA LEU A 304 22.87 8.21 -3.20
C LEU A 304 23.64 9.14 -4.14
N ILE A 305 22.98 9.61 -5.18
CA ILE A 305 23.51 10.60 -6.13
C ILE A 305 22.43 11.65 -6.43
N PRO A 306 22.77 12.84 -6.92
CA PRO A 306 21.76 13.79 -7.38
C PRO A 306 20.92 13.20 -8.52
N GLN A 307 19.61 13.44 -8.54
CA GLN A 307 18.71 13.01 -9.63
C GLN A 307 19.23 13.48 -10.99
N SER A 308 19.82 14.69 -11.05
CA SER A 308 20.40 15.26 -12.28
C SER A 308 21.56 14.45 -12.89
N SER A 309 22.12 13.48 -12.15
CA SER A 309 23.15 12.55 -12.64
C SER A 309 22.60 11.42 -13.48
N LEU A 310 21.28 11.14 -13.40
CA LEU A 310 20.64 10.10 -14.18
C LEU A 310 20.49 10.55 -15.64
N VAL A 311 20.88 9.70 -16.56
CA VAL A 311 20.74 9.91 -18.00
C VAL A 311 19.95 8.74 -18.59
N GLU A 312 18.86 9.06 -19.27
CA GLU A 312 18.09 8.05 -19.98
C GLU A 312 18.78 7.68 -21.30
N SER A 313 18.93 6.38 -21.52
CA SER A 313 19.50 5.79 -22.71
C SER A 313 18.51 4.80 -23.33
N PRO A 314 18.58 4.49 -24.63
CA PRO A 314 17.74 3.46 -25.26
C PRO A 314 17.80 2.08 -24.57
N ASN A 315 18.90 1.80 -23.85
CA ASN A 315 19.13 0.54 -23.16
C ASN A 315 18.83 0.62 -21.63
N GLY A 316 18.21 1.69 -21.16
CA GLY A 316 17.90 1.93 -19.76
C GLY A 316 18.62 3.14 -19.16
N THR A 317 18.50 3.34 -17.86
CA THR A 317 19.11 4.46 -17.16
C THR A 317 20.60 4.21 -16.93
N ILE A 318 21.42 5.23 -17.22
CA ILE A 318 22.88 5.21 -17.02
C ILE A 318 23.31 6.40 -16.16
N VAL A 319 24.51 6.27 -15.58
CA VAL A 319 25.22 7.36 -14.88
C VAL A 319 26.60 7.48 -15.50
N TYR A 320 27.05 8.72 -15.69
CA TYR A 320 28.43 8.98 -16.10
C TYR A 320 29.33 9.08 -14.87
N VAL A 321 30.30 8.17 -14.77
CA VAL A 321 31.31 8.11 -13.71
C VAL A 321 32.61 8.67 -14.24
N VAL A 322 33.31 9.47 -13.43
CA VAL A 322 34.64 9.99 -13.76
C VAL A 322 35.69 9.05 -13.16
N ASN A 323 36.44 8.36 -14.02
CA ASN A 323 37.54 7.52 -13.60
C ASN A 323 38.79 8.37 -13.35
N THR A 324 39.02 8.74 -12.09
CA THR A 324 40.15 9.59 -11.67
C THR A 324 41.50 8.89 -11.84
N SER A 325 41.53 7.56 -11.83
CA SER A 325 42.76 6.78 -12.04
C SER A 325 43.19 6.74 -13.52
N SER A 326 42.29 7.04 -14.45
CA SER A 326 42.52 7.01 -15.90
C SER A 326 42.41 8.40 -16.52
N ASN A 327 43.05 9.39 -15.92
CA ASN A 327 43.08 10.78 -16.44
C ASN A 327 41.69 11.42 -16.57
N ASN A 328 40.78 11.19 -15.63
CA ASN A 328 39.42 11.71 -15.59
C ASN A 328 38.56 11.32 -16.80
N VAL A 329 38.75 10.12 -17.33
CA VAL A 329 37.94 9.60 -18.44
C VAL A 329 36.53 9.23 -17.93
N VAL A 330 35.55 9.58 -18.76
CA VAL A 330 34.12 9.30 -18.46
C VAL A 330 33.79 7.87 -18.85
N GLU A 331 33.15 7.15 -17.94
CA GLU A 331 32.58 5.83 -18.15
C GLU A 331 31.06 5.89 -17.98
N ALA A 332 30.32 5.18 -18.85
CA ALA A 332 28.87 5.04 -18.70
C ALA A 332 28.55 3.75 -17.95
N VAL A 333 27.91 3.87 -16.80
CA VAL A 333 27.55 2.73 -15.96
C VAL A 333 26.03 2.59 -15.95
N PRO A 334 25.48 1.43 -16.37
CA PRO A 334 24.06 1.17 -16.27
C PRO A 334 23.67 1.00 -14.79
N VAL A 335 22.57 1.64 -14.40
CA VAL A 335 22.11 1.65 -13.01
C VAL A 335 20.64 1.31 -12.89
N SER A 336 20.26 0.73 -11.75
CA SER A 336 18.87 0.63 -11.30
C SER A 336 18.67 1.60 -10.15
N ALA A 337 17.73 2.52 -10.30
CA ALA A 337 17.52 3.61 -9.36
C ALA A 337 16.03 3.88 -9.12
N ASP A 338 15.71 4.35 -7.91
CA ASP A 338 14.46 5.05 -7.60
C ASP A 338 14.78 6.51 -7.27
N ILE A 339 13.84 7.38 -7.56
CA ILE A 339 13.98 8.81 -7.28
C ILE A 339 13.16 9.12 -6.03
N VAL A 340 13.83 9.77 -5.07
CA VAL A 340 13.21 10.31 -3.85
C VAL A 340 13.54 11.79 -3.80
N ASP A 341 12.56 12.63 -4.02
CA ASP A 341 12.71 14.09 -4.17
C ASP A 341 13.77 14.46 -5.23
N SER A 342 14.90 15.03 -4.78
CA SER A 342 16.01 15.48 -5.62
C SER A 342 17.17 14.48 -5.72
N VAL A 343 17.05 13.32 -5.07
CA VAL A 343 18.10 12.32 -4.94
C VAL A 343 17.68 11.02 -5.64
N ALA A 344 18.62 10.40 -6.34
CA ALA A 344 18.47 9.05 -6.86
C ALA A 344 19.13 8.04 -5.90
N VAL A 345 18.35 7.07 -5.46
CA VAL A 345 18.78 5.92 -4.66
C VAL A 345 19.15 4.80 -5.62
N ILE A 346 20.42 4.49 -5.72
CA ILE A 346 20.95 3.48 -6.65
C ILE A 346 21.01 2.12 -5.93
N TYR A 347 20.32 1.15 -6.49
CA TYR A 347 20.27 -0.23 -5.98
C TYR A 347 21.31 -1.15 -6.64
N SER A 348 21.76 -0.82 -7.85
CA SER A 348 22.79 -1.59 -8.55
C SER A 348 23.52 -0.72 -9.59
N GLY A 349 24.79 -1.07 -9.85
CA GLY A 349 25.64 -0.42 -10.85
C GLY A 349 26.78 0.39 -10.25
N LEU A 350 26.60 1.06 -9.12
CA LEU A 350 27.65 1.82 -8.42
C LEU A 350 28.06 1.13 -7.12
N LYS A 351 29.29 1.41 -6.67
CA LYS A 351 29.86 0.90 -5.41
C LYS A 351 29.78 1.91 -4.27
N GLY A 352 29.62 3.22 -4.59
CA GLY A 352 29.39 4.29 -3.63
C GLY A 352 30.60 5.13 -3.24
N ASP A 353 31.72 4.93 -3.92
CA ASP A 353 32.94 5.75 -3.80
C ASP A 353 33.25 6.53 -5.09
N GLU A 354 32.39 6.36 -6.11
CA GLU A 354 32.57 6.96 -7.42
C GLU A 354 32.23 8.46 -7.42
N THR A 355 32.92 9.17 -8.31
CA THR A 355 32.58 10.55 -8.66
C THR A 355 31.67 10.52 -9.88
N VAL A 356 30.43 10.98 -9.72
CA VAL A 356 29.42 10.99 -10.78
C VAL A 356 29.21 12.38 -11.35
N ILE A 357 28.92 12.48 -12.64
CA ILE A 357 28.63 13.77 -13.30
C ILE A 357 27.19 14.16 -12.92
N SER A 358 27.04 15.28 -12.21
CA SER A 358 25.75 15.83 -11.78
C SER A 358 25.24 16.98 -12.65
N GLY A 359 26.09 17.51 -13.54
CA GLY A 359 25.71 18.58 -14.48
C GLY A 359 26.60 18.63 -15.69
N GLY A 360 26.02 18.97 -16.86
CA GLY A 360 26.74 19.02 -18.13
C GLY A 360 26.85 17.66 -18.83
N SER A 361 26.04 16.68 -18.48
CA SER A 361 25.99 15.34 -19.08
C SER A 361 25.83 15.34 -20.61
N LEU A 362 25.15 16.34 -21.18
CA LEU A 362 25.01 16.52 -22.63
C LEU A 362 26.33 16.87 -23.36
N LYS A 363 27.34 17.35 -22.62
CA LYS A 363 28.66 17.77 -23.18
C LYS A 363 29.66 16.63 -23.20
N VAL A 364 29.33 15.47 -22.63
CA VAL A 364 30.26 14.36 -22.44
C VAL A 364 29.80 13.12 -23.20
N LYS A 365 30.78 12.28 -23.52
CA LYS A 365 30.59 10.95 -24.09
C LYS A 365 31.51 9.98 -23.39
N PRO A 366 31.18 8.69 -23.30
CA PRO A 366 32.09 7.67 -22.78
C PRO A 366 33.43 7.70 -23.51
N GLY A 367 34.53 7.56 -22.78
CA GLY A 367 35.88 7.51 -23.31
C GLY A 367 36.58 8.86 -23.48
N ILE A 368 35.90 10.00 -23.22
CA ILE A 368 36.57 11.32 -23.28
C ILE A 368 37.04 11.78 -21.90
N PRO A 369 38.18 12.48 -21.78
CA PRO A 369 38.60 13.12 -20.53
C PRO A 369 37.76 14.36 -20.24
N VAL A 370 37.52 14.65 -18.97
CA VAL A 370 36.75 15.83 -18.50
C VAL A 370 37.54 16.59 -17.44
N LYS A 371 37.28 17.88 -17.32
CA LYS A 371 37.56 18.66 -16.13
C LYS A 371 36.26 18.77 -15.32
N PHE A 372 36.34 18.63 -14.00
CA PHE A 372 35.15 18.69 -13.17
C PHE A 372 35.34 19.54 -11.93
N GLU A 373 34.26 20.15 -11.48
CA GLU A 373 34.12 20.82 -10.20
C GLU A 373 33.26 19.95 -9.30
N LEU A 374 33.76 19.68 -8.08
CA LEU A 374 32.99 18.91 -7.10
C LEU A 374 31.91 19.79 -6.47
N LYS A 375 30.69 19.31 -6.51
CA LYS A 375 29.54 19.87 -5.80
C LYS A 375 29.01 18.89 -4.76
N ASN A 376 28.53 19.42 -3.65
CA ASN A 376 27.90 18.62 -2.61
C ASN A 376 26.50 18.20 -3.02
N ILE A 377 26.06 17.06 -2.51
CA ILE A 377 24.68 16.59 -2.70
C ILE A 377 23.77 17.23 -1.64
N SER A 378 22.62 17.76 -2.08
CA SER A 378 21.55 18.16 -1.17
C SER A 378 20.71 16.93 -0.83
N LEU A 379 20.70 16.52 0.43
CA LEU A 379 19.93 15.37 0.91
C LEU A 379 18.54 15.80 1.39
N PRO A 380 17.47 15.06 1.05
CA PRO A 380 16.15 15.19 1.67
C PRO A 380 16.22 15.02 3.20
N GLU A 381 15.27 15.62 3.92
CA GLU A 381 15.22 15.57 5.39
C GLU A 381 15.23 14.13 5.93
N GLU A 382 14.55 13.21 5.24
CA GLU A 382 14.49 11.79 5.63
C GLU A 382 15.84 11.07 5.61
N PHE A 383 16.82 11.55 4.82
CA PHE A 383 18.17 10.95 4.75
C PHE A 383 19.20 11.71 5.57
N LYS A 384 18.91 12.95 5.99
CA LYS A 384 19.84 13.75 6.78
C LYS A 384 20.21 13.09 8.11
N GLN A 385 19.21 12.56 8.82
CA GLN A 385 19.42 11.90 10.10
C GLN A 385 20.33 10.68 9.96
N ALA A 386 20.09 9.83 8.98
CA ALA A 386 20.92 8.66 8.70
C ALA A 386 22.33 9.06 8.24
N TYR A 387 22.46 10.18 7.53
CA TYR A 387 23.75 10.72 7.13
C TYR A 387 24.57 11.19 8.34
N VAL A 388 23.95 11.95 9.25
CA VAL A 388 24.60 12.44 10.48
C VAL A 388 25.02 11.27 11.38
N GLU A 389 24.17 10.24 11.50
CA GLU A 389 24.49 9.05 12.29
C GLU A 389 25.71 8.30 11.73
N LYS A 390 25.84 8.19 10.41
CA LYS A 390 26.94 7.47 9.75
C LYS A 390 28.22 8.28 9.65
N TYR A 391 28.15 9.58 9.37
CA TYR A 391 29.32 10.42 9.07
C TYR A 391 29.66 11.43 10.17
N GLY A 392 28.80 11.59 11.19
CA GLY A 392 29.05 12.45 12.35
C GLY A 392 28.99 13.97 12.06
N GLN A 393 28.61 14.36 10.86
CA GLN A 393 28.53 15.76 10.43
C GLN A 393 27.27 15.96 9.57
N GLU A 394 26.68 17.15 9.62
CA GLU A 394 25.63 17.51 8.68
C GLU A 394 26.18 17.65 7.24
N PRO A 395 25.41 17.25 6.22
CA PRO A 395 25.80 17.48 4.83
C PRO A 395 25.93 18.99 4.62
N GLN A 396 27.12 19.43 4.18
CA GLN A 396 27.36 20.85 3.91
C GLN A 396 26.39 21.34 2.84
N GLN A 397 25.48 22.21 3.23
CA GLN A 397 24.64 22.94 2.29
C GLN A 397 25.50 24.04 1.64
N GLU A 398 25.48 24.14 0.31
CA GLU A 398 25.95 25.36 -0.35
C GLU A 398 24.94 26.46 0.01
N GLU A 399 25.25 27.28 1.00
CA GLU A 399 24.61 28.58 1.14
C GLU A 399 24.83 29.37 -0.16
N ASN A 400 23.75 29.92 -0.68
CA ASN A 400 23.69 30.65 -1.94
C ASN A 400 24.70 31.82 -1.96
N LYS A 401 25.94 31.58 -2.36
CA LYS A 401 26.91 32.62 -2.68
C LYS A 401 26.41 33.58 -3.78
N GLN A 402 25.30 33.30 -4.43
CA GLN A 402 24.71 34.17 -5.43
C GLN A 402 24.02 35.44 -4.81
N GLU A 403 23.55 35.38 -3.57
CA GLU A 403 22.98 36.57 -2.90
C GLU A 403 24.06 37.50 -2.38
N GLU A 404 25.20 36.97 -1.88
CA GLU A 404 26.32 37.82 -1.45
C GLU A 404 26.98 38.54 -2.62
N VAL A 405 27.20 37.88 -3.75
CA VAL A 405 27.78 38.53 -4.96
C VAL A 405 26.83 39.53 -5.58
N GLN A 406 25.50 39.39 -5.47
CA GLN A 406 24.55 40.43 -5.89
C GLN A 406 24.49 41.61 -4.92
N GLN A 407 24.64 41.37 -3.62
CA GLN A 407 24.72 42.47 -2.64
C GLN A 407 26.02 43.24 -2.73
N GLU A 408 27.16 42.58 -2.96
CA GLU A 408 28.44 43.28 -3.21
C GLU A 408 28.44 44.08 -4.52
N ASN A 409 27.87 43.53 -5.60
CA ASN A 409 27.74 44.26 -6.86
C ASN A 409 26.77 45.43 -6.79
N ASN A 410 25.68 45.35 -6.03
CA ASN A 410 24.79 46.47 -5.80
C ASN A 410 25.43 47.54 -4.94
N GLN A 411 26.20 47.20 -3.90
CA GLN A 411 26.93 48.14 -3.09
C GLN A 411 28.07 48.85 -3.86
N GLN A 412 28.72 48.16 -4.80
CA GLN A 412 29.72 48.80 -5.70
C GLN A 412 29.07 49.73 -6.71
N GLN A 413 27.87 49.45 -7.21
CA GLN A 413 27.14 50.33 -8.11
C GLN A 413 26.63 51.58 -7.37
N ASP A 414 26.13 51.47 -6.15
CA ASP A 414 25.69 52.62 -5.34
C ASP A 414 26.85 53.49 -4.95
N ASN A 415 28.00 52.96 -4.58
CA ASN A 415 29.21 53.74 -4.26
C ASN A 415 29.78 54.49 -5.48
N ASN A 416 29.71 53.88 -6.68
CA ASN A 416 30.13 54.57 -7.92
C ASN A 416 29.18 55.70 -8.31
N ALA A 417 27.85 55.52 -8.10
CA ALA A 417 26.86 56.55 -8.37
C ALA A 417 26.95 57.74 -7.38
N GLU A 418 27.38 57.50 -6.14
CA GLU A 418 27.65 58.59 -5.18
C GLU A 418 28.94 59.35 -5.51
N GLN A 419 29.98 58.67 -6.01
CA GLN A 419 31.21 59.33 -6.45
C GLN A 419 31.01 60.17 -7.70
N GLU A 420 30.21 59.75 -8.68
CA GLU A 420 29.86 60.56 -9.85
C GLU A 420 29.06 61.83 -9.47
N LYS A 421 28.08 61.73 -8.55
CA LYS A 421 27.34 62.88 -8.05
C LYS A 421 28.21 63.92 -7.28
N GLN A 422 29.23 63.45 -6.59
CA GLN A 422 30.19 64.36 -5.91
C GLN A 422 31.14 65.04 -6.89
N GLN A 423 31.52 64.34 -8.02
CA GLN A 423 32.33 65.04 -9.07
C GLN A 423 31.54 66.03 -9.90
N GLU A 424 30.24 65.84 -10.16
CA GLU A 424 29.39 66.81 -10.83
C GLU A 424 29.18 68.04 -9.98
N GLN A 425 29.04 67.94 -8.65
CA GLN A 425 28.90 69.12 -7.76
C GLN A 425 30.18 69.94 -7.62
N VAL A 426 31.36 69.38 -7.83
CA VAL A 426 32.63 70.10 -7.79
C VAL A 426 32.88 70.82 -9.10
N THR A 427 32.38 70.36 -10.23
CA THR A 427 32.54 71.08 -11.54
C THR A 427 31.56 72.18 -11.73
N ASP A 428 30.38 72.19 -11.10
CA ASP A 428 29.39 73.29 -11.20
C ASP A 428 29.78 74.49 -10.32
N ASN A 429 30.53 74.29 -9.25
CA ASN A 429 31.02 75.34 -8.38
C ASN A 429 32.28 76.08 -8.92
N SER A 430 32.90 75.67 -9.99
CA SER A 430 34.08 76.28 -10.60
C SER A 430 33.76 77.16 -11.82
N GLN A 431 32.47 77.23 -12.22
CA GLN A 431 32.02 78.17 -13.30
C GLN A 431 31.32 79.42 -12.85
N THR A 432 31.25 79.70 -11.54
CA THR A 432 30.61 80.88 -10.99
C THR A 432 31.59 81.71 -10.13
N LYS A 433 32.76 82.07 -10.68
CA LYS A 433 33.61 83.15 -10.17
C LYS A 433 34.31 83.87 -11.30
#